data_6ccdeb8fc51aabc7aa2a68e4a5fc5a06
#
_entry.id   6ccdeb8fc51aabc7aa2a68e4a5fc5a06
#
_cell.length_a   1.000
_cell.length_b   1.000
_cell.length_c   1.000
_cell.angle_alpha   90.00
_cell.angle_beta   90.00
_cell.angle_gamma   90.00
#
_symmetry.space_group_name_H-M   'P 1'
#
loop_
_entity.id
_entity.type
_entity.pdbx_description
1 polymer ?
#
loop_
_entity_poly.entity_id
_entity_poly.type
_entity_poly.pdbx_seq_one_letter_code
_entity_poly.pdbx_strand_id
1 'polypeptide(L)'
;MPEWTQNEELDMIKMVRSGTRIEDISKKLNRPASDIEKRLRKVIYENIIGGKSIKVVALTLNIPEDKVSLYFDVYKEYLKNKREEKEKENNANNTNNQSGGKSILDDKIGKLEQENRFIKAILDNKILHHKLNELIAAGKIDRNINKVISDMRGNA
;
A
#
# COMPACT_ATOMS: atom_id res chain seq x y z
N MET A 1 15.26 -11.08 -14.62
CA MET A 1 14.32 -10.38 -15.53
C MET A 1 14.67 -8.92 -15.55
N PRO A 2 14.68 -8.23 -16.70
CA PRO A 2 14.97 -6.82 -16.75
C PRO A 2 13.93 -6.01 -15.96
N GLU A 3 14.39 -4.98 -15.28
CA GLU A 3 13.51 -4.08 -14.54
C GLU A 3 12.49 -3.39 -15.47
N TRP A 4 11.33 -3.05 -14.89
CA TRP A 4 10.30 -2.30 -15.60
C TRP A 4 10.73 -0.84 -15.73
N THR A 5 10.77 -0.33 -16.94
CA THR A 5 10.93 1.10 -17.16
C THR A 5 9.59 1.82 -16.94
N GLN A 6 9.67 3.10 -16.61
CA GLN A 6 8.47 3.94 -16.43
C GLN A 6 7.61 4.02 -17.70
N ASN A 7 8.25 4.04 -18.87
CA ASN A 7 7.55 4.08 -20.15
C ASN A 7 6.81 2.77 -20.44
N GLU A 8 7.43 1.61 -20.22
CA GLU A 8 6.78 0.31 -20.36
C GLU A 8 5.56 0.17 -19.45
N GLU A 9 5.65 0.65 -18.21
CA GLU A 9 4.51 0.63 -17.28
C GLU A 9 3.37 1.53 -17.76
N LEU A 10 3.67 2.74 -18.20
CA LEU A 10 2.66 3.65 -18.75
C LEU A 10 1.98 3.06 -20.01
N ASP A 11 2.74 2.43 -20.88
CA ASP A 11 2.20 1.80 -22.09
C ASP A 11 1.34 0.57 -21.75
N MET A 12 1.77 -0.25 -20.78
CA MET A 12 0.94 -1.33 -20.22
C MET A 12 -0.39 -0.78 -19.69
N ILE A 13 -0.36 0.26 -18.87
CA ILE A 13 -1.56 0.86 -18.29
C ILE A 13 -2.50 1.40 -19.39
N LYS A 14 -1.96 2.08 -20.40
CA LYS A 14 -2.75 2.57 -21.55
C LYS A 14 -3.45 1.42 -22.29
N MET A 15 -2.73 0.33 -22.55
CA MET A 15 -3.27 -0.84 -23.24
C MET A 15 -4.34 -1.55 -22.39
N VAL A 16 -4.13 -1.69 -21.09
CA VAL A 16 -5.13 -2.24 -20.17
C VAL A 16 -6.41 -1.40 -20.19
N ARG A 17 -6.29 -0.08 -20.10
CA ARG A 17 -7.43 0.86 -20.17
C ARG A 17 -8.21 0.78 -21.49
N SER A 18 -7.54 0.48 -22.59
CA SER A 18 -8.19 0.26 -23.88
C SER A 18 -8.82 -1.12 -24.04
N GLY A 19 -8.77 -1.97 -23.01
CA GLY A 19 -9.33 -3.33 -23.04
C GLY A 19 -8.47 -4.34 -23.82
N THR A 20 -7.20 -4.04 -24.08
CA THR A 20 -6.28 -4.96 -24.74
C THR A 20 -6.04 -6.20 -23.87
N ARG A 21 -6.03 -7.38 -24.47
CA ARG A 21 -5.78 -8.64 -23.76
C ARG A 21 -4.33 -8.73 -23.25
N ILE A 22 -4.12 -9.40 -22.14
CA ILE A 22 -2.80 -9.56 -21.52
C ILE A 22 -1.80 -10.23 -22.48
N GLU A 23 -2.27 -11.19 -23.29
CA GLU A 23 -1.44 -11.89 -24.28
C GLU A 23 -0.95 -10.94 -25.39
N ASP A 24 -1.77 -9.98 -25.79
CA ASP A 24 -1.42 -9.00 -26.83
C ASP A 24 -0.49 -7.92 -26.25
N ILE A 25 -0.69 -7.51 -24.99
CA ILE A 25 0.23 -6.64 -24.25
C ILE A 25 1.59 -7.33 -24.12
N SER A 26 1.59 -8.62 -23.77
CA SER A 26 2.79 -9.45 -23.65
C SER A 26 3.62 -9.44 -24.94
N LYS A 27 2.99 -9.65 -26.09
CA LYS A 27 3.64 -9.60 -27.40
C LYS A 27 4.21 -8.21 -27.71
N LYS A 28 3.44 -7.16 -27.41
CA LYS A 28 3.79 -5.79 -27.76
C LYS A 28 4.94 -5.24 -26.90
N LEU A 29 4.99 -5.61 -25.62
CA LEU A 29 6.05 -5.23 -24.69
C LEU A 29 7.21 -6.23 -24.66
N ASN A 30 7.12 -7.33 -25.41
CA ASN A 30 8.09 -8.44 -25.42
C ASN A 30 8.40 -8.94 -24.02
N ARG A 31 7.34 -9.12 -23.20
CA ARG A 31 7.40 -9.61 -21.82
C ARG A 31 6.43 -10.77 -21.60
N PRO A 32 6.76 -11.76 -20.76
CA PRO A 32 5.83 -12.84 -20.43
C PRO A 32 4.50 -12.31 -19.89
N ALA A 33 3.39 -12.96 -20.25
CA ALA A 33 2.05 -12.59 -19.77
C ALA A 33 1.97 -12.59 -18.23
N SER A 34 2.64 -13.53 -17.57
CA SER A 34 2.76 -13.60 -16.11
C SER A 34 3.43 -12.37 -15.49
N ASP A 35 4.39 -11.78 -16.21
CA ASP A 35 5.12 -10.58 -15.77
C ASP A 35 4.23 -9.33 -15.89
N ILE A 36 3.45 -9.25 -16.99
CA ILE A 36 2.43 -8.22 -17.19
C ILE A 36 1.38 -8.27 -16.06
N GLU A 37 0.83 -9.45 -15.77
CA GLU A 37 -0.14 -9.62 -14.68
C GLU A 37 0.43 -9.24 -13.32
N LYS A 38 1.65 -9.69 -13.02
CA LYS A 38 2.33 -9.37 -11.76
C LYS A 38 2.52 -7.87 -11.60
N ARG A 39 2.94 -7.18 -12.67
CA ARG A 39 3.09 -5.72 -12.67
C ARG A 39 1.77 -5.01 -12.50
N LEU A 40 0.71 -5.46 -13.20
CA LEU A 40 -0.62 -4.90 -13.07
C LEU A 40 -1.18 -5.04 -11.65
N ARG A 41 -1.01 -6.20 -11.01
CA ARG A 41 -1.39 -6.41 -9.60
C ARG A 41 -0.63 -5.46 -8.66
N LYS A 42 0.65 -5.22 -8.92
CA LYS A 42 1.46 -4.26 -8.17
C LYS A 42 0.91 -2.85 -8.32
N VAL A 43 0.62 -2.40 -9.54
CA VAL A 43 0.06 -1.06 -9.81
C VAL A 43 -1.29 -0.87 -9.12
N ILE A 44 -2.17 -1.88 -9.16
CA ILE A 44 -3.45 -1.86 -8.46
C ILE A 44 -3.24 -1.72 -6.94
N TYR A 45 -2.36 -2.54 -6.38
CA TYR A 45 -2.04 -2.52 -4.96
C TYR A 45 -1.51 -1.15 -4.52
N GLU A 46 -0.55 -0.57 -5.24
CA GLU A 46 0.05 0.74 -4.94
C GLU A 46 -1.00 1.87 -5.00
N ASN A 47 -1.92 1.83 -5.96
CA ASN A 47 -3.00 2.82 -6.05
C ASN A 47 -3.98 2.73 -4.87
N ILE A 48 -4.34 1.53 -4.43
CA ILE A 48 -5.27 1.32 -3.31
C ILE A 48 -4.60 1.72 -1.98
N ILE A 49 -3.35 1.31 -1.75
CA ILE A 49 -2.59 1.71 -0.55
C ILE A 49 -2.35 3.23 -0.54
N GLY A 50 -2.18 3.84 -1.72
CA GLY A 50 -2.09 5.30 -1.90
C GLY A 50 -3.40 6.06 -1.65
N GLY A 51 -4.48 5.37 -1.20
CA GLY A 51 -5.75 5.97 -0.77
C GLY A 51 -6.84 6.01 -1.82
N LYS A 52 -6.65 5.42 -3.01
CA LYS A 52 -7.73 5.30 -3.99
C LYS A 52 -8.67 4.13 -3.64
N SER A 53 -9.98 4.33 -3.77
CA SER A 53 -10.93 3.23 -3.59
C SER A 53 -10.86 2.23 -4.75
N ILE A 54 -11.27 0.97 -4.50
CA ILE A 54 -11.37 -0.09 -5.52
C ILE A 54 -12.18 0.41 -6.73
N LYS A 55 -13.30 1.07 -6.50
CA LYS A 55 -14.16 1.64 -7.55
C LYS A 55 -13.43 2.65 -8.43
N VAL A 56 -12.65 3.55 -7.84
CA VAL A 56 -11.84 4.54 -8.60
C VAL A 56 -10.78 3.85 -9.42
N VAL A 57 -10.09 2.85 -8.88
CA VAL A 57 -9.07 2.08 -9.61
C VAL A 57 -9.70 1.28 -10.76
N ALA A 58 -10.85 0.64 -10.52
CA ALA A 58 -11.61 -0.09 -11.51
C ALA A 58 -11.99 0.79 -12.71
N LEU A 59 -12.59 1.96 -12.44
CA LEU A 59 -12.93 2.95 -13.46
C LEU A 59 -11.69 3.49 -14.20
N THR A 60 -10.61 3.75 -13.46
CA THR A 60 -9.37 4.30 -14.06
C THR A 60 -8.70 3.32 -15.00
N LEU A 61 -8.69 2.02 -14.66
CA LEU A 61 -8.05 0.97 -15.44
C LEU A 61 -8.99 0.27 -16.42
N ASN A 62 -10.29 0.60 -16.39
CA ASN A 62 -11.32 -0.09 -17.18
C ASN A 62 -11.34 -1.61 -16.91
N ILE A 63 -11.28 -1.98 -15.63
CA ILE A 63 -11.30 -3.37 -15.15
C ILE A 63 -12.49 -3.51 -14.19
N PRO A 64 -13.22 -4.64 -14.20
CA PRO A 64 -14.30 -4.90 -13.24
C PRO A 64 -13.83 -4.81 -11.78
N GLU A 65 -14.68 -4.31 -10.88
CA GLU A 65 -14.34 -4.10 -9.46
C GLU A 65 -13.96 -5.39 -8.73
N ASP A 66 -14.65 -6.50 -9.04
CA ASP A 66 -14.35 -7.84 -8.53
C ASP A 66 -12.94 -8.30 -8.91
N LYS A 67 -12.53 -8.05 -10.16
CA LYS A 67 -11.18 -8.38 -10.64
C LYS A 67 -10.12 -7.49 -9.99
N VAL A 68 -10.39 -6.21 -9.75
CA VAL A 68 -9.50 -5.30 -9.02
C VAL A 68 -9.31 -5.77 -7.58
N SER A 69 -10.41 -6.15 -6.90
CA SER A 69 -10.36 -6.70 -5.54
C SER A 69 -9.53 -7.98 -5.49
N LEU A 70 -9.78 -8.92 -6.40
CA LEU A 70 -9.01 -10.16 -6.51
C LEU A 70 -7.51 -9.89 -6.71
N TYR A 71 -7.15 -8.98 -7.61
CA TYR A 71 -5.75 -8.63 -7.90
C TYR A 71 -5.07 -7.98 -6.71
N PHE A 72 -5.78 -7.15 -5.94
CA PHE A 72 -5.30 -6.56 -4.71
C PHE A 72 -4.99 -7.62 -3.65
N ASP A 73 -5.93 -8.55 -3.42
CA ASP A 73 -5.78 -9.60 -2.41
C ASP A 73 -4.65 -10.57 -2.76
N VAL A 74 -4.55 -10.98 -4.02
CA VAL A 74 -3.45 -11.85 -4.51
C VAL A 74 -2.09 -11.17 -4.32
N TYR A 75 -1.97 -9.88 -4.60
CA TYR A 75 -0.69 -9.19 -4.41
C TYR A 75 -0.34 -8.97 -2.94
N LYS A 76 -1.33 -8.69 -2.11
CA LYS A 76 -1.18 -8.59 -0.65
C LYS A 76 -0.65 -9.89 -0.05
N GLU A 77 -1.23 -11.03 -0.46
CA GLU A 77 -0.77 -12.35 -0.02
C GLU A 77 0.65 -12.68 -0.52
N TYR A 78 0.95 -12.34 -1.77
CA TYR A 78 2.31 -12.46 -2.31
C TYR A 78 3.35 -11.69 -1.47
N LEU A 79 3.02 -10.46 -1.05
CA LEU A 79 3.93 -9.66 -0.21
C LEU A 79 4.09 -10.24 1.18
N LYS A 80 3.04 -10.81 1.76
CA LYS A 80 3.09 -11.50 3.05
C LYS A 80 4.04 -12.69 2.99
N ASN A 81 3.84 -13.58 2.02
CA ASN A 81 4.68 -14.76 1.83
C ASN A 81 6.16 -14.39 1.62
N LYS A 82 6.42 -13.35 0.83
CA LYS A 82 7.78 -12.85 0.60
C LYS A 82 8.45 -12.29 1.85
N ARG A 83 7.70 -11.73 2.80
CA ARG A 83 8.23 -11.30 4.11
C ARG A 83 8.58 -12.50 4.97
N GLU A 84 7.71 -13.49 5.05
CA GLU A 84 7.92 -14.72 5.82
C GLU A 84 9.13 -15.52 5.31
N GLU A 85 9.34 -15.58 3.98
CA GLU A 85 10.53 -16.21 3.38
C GLU A 85 11.81 -15.48 3.81
N LYS A 86 11.85 -14.17 3.76
CA LYS A 86 13.02 -13.37 4.19
C LYS A 86 13.31 -13.53 5.68
N GLU A 87 12.29 -13.65 6.52
CA GLU A 87 12.46 -13.89 7.96
C GLU A 87 13.05 -15.28 8.23
N LYS A 88 12.65 -16.29 7.46
CA LYS A 88 13.24 -17.64 7.54
C LYS A 88 14.70 -17.69 7.10
N GLU A 89 15.06 -17.00 6.00
CA GLU A 89 16.44 -16.90 5.53
C GLU A 89 17.35 -16.18 6.55
N ASN A 90 16.86 -15.11 7.16
CA ASN A 90 17.60 -14.38 8.19
C ASN A 90 17.81 -15.23 9.46
N ASN A 91 16.84 -16.06 9.84
CA ASN A 91 16.98 -16.96 10.99
C ASN A 91 17.91 -18.15 10.70
N ALA A 92 17.95 -18.67 9.48
CA ALA A 92 18.86 -19.77 9.10
C ALA A 92 20.33 -19.35 9.09
N ASN A 93 20.61 -18.09 8.74
CA ASN A 93 21.99 -17.55 8.74
C ASN A 93 22.48 -17.15 10.14
N ASN A 94 21.62 -17.10 11.15
CA ASN A 94 21.97 -16.66 12.50
C ASN A 94 22.34 -17.81 13.46
N THR A 95 22.35 -19.07 13.00
CA THR A 95 22.70 -20.24 13.83
C THR A 95 24.22 -20.45 13.99
N ASN A 96 25.07 -19.63 13.35
CA ASN A 96 26.53 -19.82 13.43
C ASN A 96 27.30 -18.71 14.21
N ASN A 97 26.62 -17.79 14.90
CA ASN A 97 27.34 -16.82 15.76
C ASN A 97 26.65 -16.70 17.14
N GLN A 98 26.95 -17.64 18.00
CA GLN A 98 26.71 -17.53 19.46
C GLN A 98 27.74 -16.60 20.07
N SER A 99 27.46 -15.31 20.10
CA SER A 99 27.84 -14.33 21.18
C SER A 99 27.46 -12.91 20.73
N GLY A 100 26.26 -12.48 20.99
CA GLY A 100 25.80 -11.12 20.68
C GLY A 100 24.27 -10.96 20.57
N GLY A 101 23.50 -12.02 20.83
CA GLY A 101 22.07 -12.07 20.50
C GLY A 101 21.13 -11.14 21.30
N LYS A 102 21.58 -10.52 22.36
CA LYS A 102 20.72 -9.68 23.21
C LYS A 102 20.52 -8.26 22.64
N SER A 103 21.56 -7.68 22.07
CA SER A 103 21.51 -6.29 21.53
C SER A 103 20.68 -6.14 20.27
N ILE A 104 20.68 -7.14 19.38
CA ILE A 104 19.94 -7.08 18.07
C ILE A 104 18.45 -7.28 18.27
N LEU A 105 18.08 -8.09 19.27
CA LEU A 105 16.66 -8.32 19.60
C LEU A 105 16.03 -7.08 20.24
N ASP A 106 16.76 -6.44 21.14
CA ASP A 106 16.32 -5.21 21.83
C ASP A 106 16.17 -4.04 20.85
N ASP A 107 17.06 -3.92 19.85
CA ASP A 107 16.94 -2.93 18.76
C ASP A 107 15.72 -3.19 17.85
N LYS A 108 15.44 -4.47 17.55
CA LYS A 108 14.24 -4.83 16.77
C LYS A 108 12.94 -4.58 17.54
N ILE A 109 12.92 -4.88 18.84
CA ILE A 109 11.77 -4.62 19.70
C ILE A 109 11.54 -3.10 19.80
N GLY A 110 12.58 -2.31 20.02
CA GLY A 110 12.48 -0.84 20.06
C GLY A 110 11.93 -0.23 18.77
N LYS A 111 12.35 -0.72 17.59
CA LYS A 111 11.81 -0.27 16.29
C LYS A 111 10.34 -0.64 16.11
N LEU A 112 9.96 -1.87 16.47
CA LEU A 112 8.55 -2.32 16.41
C LEU A 112 7.64 -1.53 17.35
N GLU A 113 8.11 -1.20 18.55
CA GLU A 113 7.37 -0.36 19.48
C GLU A 113 7.19 1.07 18.96
N GLN A 114 8.21 1.62 18.31
CA GLN A 114 8.14 2.95 17.68
C GLN A 114 7.18 2.98 16.52
N GLU A 115 7.20 1.97 15.64
CA GLU A 115 6.25 1.81 14.53
C GLU A 115 4.81 1.64 15.04
N ASN A 116 4.60 0.85 16.09
CA ASN A 116 3.29 0.67 16.71
C ASN A 116 2.74 1.97 17.33
N ARG A 117 3.58 2.78 17.98
CA ARG A 117 3.19 4.11 18.49
C ARG A 117 2.78 5.05 17.35
N PHE A 118 3.52 5.02 16.24
CA PHE A 118 3.21 5.83 15.06
C PHE A 118 1.90 5.40 14.40
N ILE A 119 1.68 4.08 14.22
CA ILE A 119 0.43 3.52 13.69
C ILE A 119 -0.75 3.89 14.59
N LYS A 120 -0.59 3.79 15.89
CA LYS A 120 -1.63 4.15 16.87
C LYS A 120 -1.97 5.64 16.78
N ALA A 121 -0.98 6.52 16.67
CA ALA A 121 -1.20 7.96 16.52
C ALA A 121 -1.95 8.32 15.22
N ILE A 122 -1.66 7.62 14.11
CA ILE A 122 -2.39 7.77 12.84
C ILE A 122 -3.83 7.29 12.98
N LEU A 123 -4.04 6.16 13.65
CA LEU A 123 -5.37 5.58 13.86
C LEU A 123 -6.24 6.49 14.74
N ASP A 124 -5.69 6.97 15.83
CA ASP A 124 -6.35 7.90 16.75
C ASP A 124 -6.72 9.21 16.04
N ASN A 125 -5.84 9.71 15.17
CA ASN A 125 -6.10 10.91 14.37
C ASN A 125 -7.21 10.69 13.33
N LYS A 126 -7.28 9.53 12.68
CA LYS A 126 -8.37 9.17 11.77
C LYS A 126 -9.72 9.05 12.48
N ILE A 127 -9.74 8.45 13.66
CA ILE A 127 -10.96 8.31 14.47
C ILE A 127 -11.45 9.69 14.93
N LEU A 128 -10.55 10.57 15.36
CA LEU A 128 -10.87 11.94 15.73
C LEU A 128 -11.44 12.75 14.57
N HIS A 129 -10.83 12.65 13.39
CA HIS A 129 -11.33 13.31 12.17
C HIS A 129 -12.72 12.79 11.76
N HIS A 130 -12.95 11.49 11.83
CA HIS A 130 -14.24 10.91 11.52
C HIS A 130 -15.33 11.42 12.48
N LYS A 131 -15.03 11.39 13.79
CA LYS A 131 -15.96 11.87 14.83
C LYS A 131 -16.23 13.37 14.75
N LEU A 132 -15.22 14.17 14.37
CA LEU A 132 -15.39 15.59 14.12
C LEU A 132 -16.30 15.86 12.93
N ASN A 133 -16.14 15.13 11.84
CA ASN A 133 -16.99 15.26 10.65
C ASN A 133 -18.44 14.85 10.94
N GLU A 134 -18.67 13.81 11.75
CA GLU A 134 -20.01 13.43 12.20
C GLU A 134 -20.69 14.53 13.03
N LEU A 135 -19.94 15.16 13.94
CA LEU A 135 -20.45 16.26 14.77
C LEU A 135 -20.76 17.52 13.97
N ILE A 136 -19.96 17.82 12.95
CA ILE A 136 -20.19 18.92 12.00
C ILE A 136 -21.45 18.62 11.16
N ALA A 137 -21.59 17.39 10.65
CA ALA A 137 -22.75 16.96 9.86
C ALA A 137 -24.05 16.98 10.68
N ALA A 138 -23.96 16.68 11.99
CA ALA A 138 -25.08 16.72 12.92
C ALA A 138 -25.44 18.15 13.39
N GLY A 139 -24.75 19.19 12.91
CA GLY A 139 -24.97 20.60 13.32
C GLY A 139 -24.65 20.90 14.78
N LYS A 140 -23.95 19.97 15.47
CA LYS A 140 -23.59 20.11 16.90
C LYS A 140 -22.32 20.95 17.12
N ILE A 141 -21.58 21.24 16.05
CA ILE A 141 -20.34 22.03 16.09
C ILE A 141 -20.31 22.95 14.87
N ASP A 142 -20.07 24.22 15.12
CA ASP A 142 -19.97 25.24 14.07
C ASP A 142 -18.70 25.01 13.21
N ARG A 143 -18.80 25.26 11.88
CA ARG A 143 -17.71 25.08 10.92
C ARG A 143 -16.46 25.96 11.22
N ASN A 144 -16.59 26.91 12.14
CA ASN A 144 -15.49 27.79 12.58
C ASN A 144 -14.42 27.10 13.45
N ILE A 145 -14.63 25.87 13.89
CA ILE A 145 -13.65 25.13 14.72
C ILE A 145 -12.33 24.86 13.98
N ASN A 146 -12.36 24.76 12.65
CA ASN A 146 -11.13 24.63 11.87
C ASN A 146 -10.20 25.84 12.01
N LYS A 147 -10.76 27.03 12.27
CA LYS A 147 -9.98 28.24 12.55
C LYS A 147 -9.35 28.18 13.94
N VAL A 148 -10.11 27.72 14.94
CA VAL A 148 -9.61 27.56 16.32
C VAL A 148 -8.48 26.52 16.40
N ILE A 149 -8.60 25.39 15.68
CA ILE A 149 -7.55 24.35 15.62
C ILE A 149 -6.30 24.88 14.89
N SER A 150 -6.47 25.69 13.85
CA SER A 150 -5.37 26.35 13.14
C SER A 150 -4.64 27.36 14.03
N ASP A 151 -5.40 28.15 14.79
CA ASP A 151 -4.85 29.15 15.70
C ASP A 151 -4.11 28.53 16.91
N MET A 152 -4.57 27.36 17.38
CA MET A 152 -3.87 26.58 18.42
C MET A 152 -2.54 25.97 17.94
N ARG A 153 -2.40 25.67 16.64
CA ARG A 153 -1.15 25.15 16.06
C ARG A 153 -0.12 26.21 15.73
N GLY A 154 -0.53 27.46 15.62
CA GLY A 154 0.37 28.59 15.33
C GLY A 154 1.08 29.20 16.55
N ASN A 155 0.72 28.73 17.78
CA ASN A 155 1.27 29.25 19.04
C ASN A 155 2.06 28.22 19.85
N ALA A 156 2.55 27.15 19.23
CA ALA A 156 3.41 26.13 19.87
C ALA A 156 4.83 26.14 19.29
#